data_f6282fdf46a41b2a4f84d284bfb21269
#
_entry.id   f6282fdf46a41b2a4f84d284bfb21269
#
_cell.length_a   1.000
_cell.length_b   1.000
_cell.length_c   1.000
_cell.angle_alpha   90.00
_cell.angle_beta   90.00
_cell.angle_gamma   90.00
#
_symmetry.space_group_name_H-M   'P 1'
#
loop_
_entity.id
_entity.type
_entity.pdbx_description
1 polymer ?
#
loop_
_entity_poly.entity_id
_entity_poly.type
_entity_poly.pdbx_seq_one_letter_code
_entity_poly.pdbx_strand_id
1 'polypeptide(L)'
;MKKTKRILLSIAVVIMAFVGILCFMFRHELKTLSTLKEKGVGVYTMTYDGDYGFDAFLEIGASSDADIEAFVTKRLLKGLPIELNVSDAGCTAFVSRNEEGDIIYARNFDFLYAPFLQVYTNPDNGYVSVSTVNLSFAGYGEGNLPSSGISFQNFLTLATPFLPFDGMNEKGVCIALLAVPEVWMIDDPDKITLNTTTAIRLVLDKAATIDEAVELLRKYNIYFSGDVTCHFLIADATGKSVIVEYYDNGLQVVESDTDYQIASNFIAYHGLNIGEGYTEFDRYDAVEKVLQNNNTVTVEDCEKLLNTVGIYDGETDKLQWSVVYNLTDKTGRIWPYRDTGEAWDFTIK
;
A
#
# COMPACT_ATOMS: atom_id res chain seq x y z
N MET A 1 14.82 15.47 56.46
CA MET A 1 15.63 15.39 55.24
C MET A 1 16.03 13.95 54.83
N LYS A 2 16.66 13.10 55.69
CA LYS A 2 17.08 11.72 55.29
C LYS A 2 15.90 10.80 54.91
N LYS A 3 14.76 10.89 55.62
CA LYS A 3 13.55 10.07 55.35
C LYS A 3 12.90 10.44 54.04
N THR A 4 12.77 11.73 53.71
CA THR A 4 12.22 12.26 52.46
C THR A 4 13.09 11.86 51.26
N LYS A 5 14.44 11.92 51.40
CA LYS A 5 15.35 11.45 50.32
C LYS A 5 15.21 9.94 50.02
N ARG A 6 15.00 9.11 51.07
CA ARG A 6 14.77 7.65 50.88
C ARG A 6 13.45 7.37 50.18
N ILE A 7 12.38 8.09 50.55
CA ILE A 7 11.08 7.96 49.90
C ILE A 7 11.18 8.36 48.42
N LEU A 8 11.81 9.51 48.12
CA LEU A 8 12.00 9.94 46.72
C LEU A 8 12.84 8.94 45.90
N LEU A 9 13.87 8.37 46.50
CA LEU A 9 14.70 7.33 45.87
C LEU A 9 13.89 6.06 45.59
N SER A 10 13.06 5.62 46.55
CA SER A 10 12.17 4.45 46.35
C SER A 10 11.15 4.69 45.24
N ILE A 11 10.53 5.88 45.18
CA ILE A 11 9.61 6.26 44.11
C ILE A 11 10.33 6.26 42.75
N ALA A 12 11.53 6.83 42.69
CA ALA A 12 12.32 6.84 41.44
C ALA A 12 12.66 5.42 40.95
N VAL A 13 13.02 4.50 41.88
CA VAL A 13 13.28 3.09 41.54
C VAL A 13 12.02 2.41 41.02
N VAL A 14 10.84 2.63 41.63
CA VAL A 14 9.57 2.07 41.19
C VAL A 14 9.20 2.61 39.79
N ILE A 15 9.36 3.91 39.55
CA ILE A 15 9.13 4.52 38.23
C ILE A 15 10.10 3.93 37.19
N MET A 16 11.38 3.81 37.48
CA MET A 16 12.36 3.21 36.56
C MET A 16 12.03 1.75 36.25
N ALA A 17 11.64 0.95 37.26
CA ALA A 17 11.20 -0.42 37.03
C ALA A 17 9.94 -0.50 36.15
N PHE A 18 8.96 0.36 36.39
CA PHE A 18 7.76 0.45 35.59
C PHE A 18 8.05 0.85 34.14
N VAL A 19 8.88 1.88 33.94
CA VAL A 19 9.34 2.29 32.60
C VAL A 19 10.10 1.16 31.91
N GLY A 20 10.98 0.45 32.63
CA GLY A 20 11.70 -0.71 32.09
C GLY A 20 10.76 -1.84 31.63
N ILE A 21 9.70 -2.12 32.40
CA ILE A 21 8.67 -3.09 32.02
C ILE A 21 7.91 -2.62 30.77
N LEU A 22 7.51 -1.36 30.70
CA LEU A 22 6.84 -0.80 29.53
C LEU A 22 7.76 -0.88 28.28
N CYS A 23 9.01 -0.46 28.40
CA CYS A 23 9.96 -0.56 27.29
C CYS A 23 10.17 -2.02 26.82
N PHE A 24 10.18 -2.98 27.75
CA PHE A 24 10.27 -4.38 27.40
C PHE A 24 8.99 -4.90 26.70
N MET A 25 7.81 -4.49 27.19
CA MET A 25 6.52 -4.86 26.59
C MET A 25 6.35 -4.31 25.17
N PHE A 26 6.82 -3.09 24.94
CA PHE A 26 6.71 -2.38 23.65
C PHE A 26 7.99 -2.42 22.81
N ARG A 27 8.93 -3.33 23.12
CA ARG A 27 10.25 -3.33 22.47
C ARG A 27 10.22 -3.45 20.94
N HIS A 28 9.25 -4.20 20.39
CA HIS A 28 9.07 -4.36 18.94
C HIS A 28 8.52 -3.09 18.32
N GLU A 29 7.50 -2.52 18.90
CA GLU A 29 6.88 -1.26 18.47
C GLU A 29 7.89 -0.11 18.56
N LEU A 30 8.64 -0.01 19.65
CA LEU A 30 9.70 1.01 19.81
C LEU A 30 10.84 0.82 18.81
N LYS A 31 11.24 -0.43 18.51
CA LYS A 31 12.23 -0.74 17.47
C LYS A 31 11.73 -0.24 16.11
N THR A 32 10.50 -0.58 15.73
CA THR A 32 9.87 -0.14 14.48
C THR A 32 9.82 1.39 14.40
N LEU A 33 9.26 2.05 15.41
CA LEU A 33 9.16 3.51 15.45
C LEU A 33 10.53 4.20 15.39
N SER A 34 11.59 3.60 15.95
CA SER A 34 12.94 4.16 15.87
C SER A 34 13.48 4.25 14.44
N THR A 35 12.90 3.50 13.51
CA THR A 35 13.26 3.51 12.08
C THR A 35 12.47 4.52 11.25
N LEU A 36 11.40 5.11 11.81
CA LEU A 36 10.59 6.11 11.13
C LEU A 36 11.43 7.36 10.83
N LYS A 37 11.52 7.71 9.56
CA LYS A 37 12.29 8.85 9.05
C LYS A 37 11.43 9.70 8.15
N GLU A 38 11.42 10.98 8.39
CA GLU A 38 10.89 11.98 7.49
C GLU A 38 11.85 12.17 6.31
N LYS A 39 11.32 12.16 5.10
CA LYS A 39 12.02 12.37 3.83
C LYS A 39 11.67 13.71 3.19
N GLY A 40 10.58 14.29 3.64
CA GLY A 40 10.02 15.56 3.21
C GLY A 40 8.73 15.82 3.98
N VAL A 41 8.12 16.96 3.81
CA VAL A 41 6.88 17.33 4.51
C VAL A 41 5.76 16.35 4.16
N GLY A 42 5.32 15.57 5.14
CA GLY A 42 4.29 14.54 4.94
C GLY A 42 4.78 13.27 4.23
N VAL A 43 6.09 13.08 4.11
CA VAL A 43 6.70 11.96 3.39
C VAL A 43 7.66 11.20 4.31
N TYR A 44 7.46 9.88 4.45
CA TYR A 44 8.15 9.09 5.44
C TYR A 44 8.63 7.74 4.90
N THR A 45 9.62 7.16 5.59
CA THR A 45 10.03 5.76 5.43
C THR A 45 10.09 5.09 6.80
N MET A 46 9.78 3.79 6.87
CA MET A 46 9.84 2.99 8.09
C MET A 46 10.15 1.54 7.77
N THR A 47 10.81 0.83 8.68
CA THR A 47 11.03 -0.61 8.62
C THR A 47 10.27 -1.31 9.73
N TYR A 48 9.46 -2.30 9.37
CA TYR A 48 8.73 -3.16 10.29
C TYR A 48 9.32 -4.58 10.22
N ASP A 49 10.14 -4.94 11.21
CA ASP A 49 10.70 -6.28 11.36
C ASP A 49 9.87 -7.13 12.30
N GLY A 50 9.55 -8.34 11.91
CA GLY A 50 8.85 -9.34 12.72
C GLY A 50 7.34 -9.36 12.52
N ASP A 51 6.67 -10.18 13.31
CA ASP A 51 5.24 -10.46 13.20
C ASP A 51 4.37 -9.25 13.56
N TYR A 52 3.60 -8.76 12.60
CA TYR A 52 2.52 -7.79 12.81
C TYR A 52 1.14 -8.44 12.93
N GLY A 53 1.08 -9.78 13.03
CA GLY A 53 -0.15 -10.52 13.30
C GLY A 53 -1.02 -10.79 12.08
N PHE A 54 -0.48 -10.70 10.87
CA PHE A 54 -1.28 -10.87 9.66
C PHE A 54 -1.83 -12.30 9.50
N ASP A 55 -1.04 -13.34 9.85
CA ASP A 55 -1.55 -14.71 9.82
C ASP A 55 -2.75 -14.91 10.75
N ALA A 56 -2.72 -14.33 11.95
CA ALA A 56 -3.86 -14.36 12.86
C ALA A 56 -5.06 -13.55 12.33
N PHE A 57 -4.82 -12.50 11.56
CA PHE A 57 -5.87 -11.76 10.88
C PHE A 57 -6.52 -12.60 9.76
N LEU A 58 -5.74 -13.33 8.99
CA LEU A 58 -6.24 -14.21 7.92
C LEU A 58 -7.16 -15.33 8.42
N GLU A 59 -7.09 -15.69 9.70
CA GLU A 59 -7.98 -16.69 10.32
C GLU A 59 -9.37 -16.13 10.66
N ILE A 60 -9.49 -14.82 10.87
CA ILE A 60 -10.74 -14.18 11.29
C ILE A 60 -11.31 -13.21 10.26
N GLY A 61 -10.44 -12.54 9.49
CA GLY A 61 -10.81 -11.53 8.51
C GLY A 61 -11.44 -10.28 9.12
N ALA A 62 -12.11 -9.52 8.26
CA ALA A 62 -12.89 -8.34 8.62
C ALA A 62 -14.00 -8.15 7.60
N SER A 63 -15.22 -7.83 8.05
CA SER A 63 -16.38 -7.53 7.21
C SER A 63 -16.72 -6.03 7.16
N SER A 64 -15.93 -5.24 7.88
CA SER A 64 -16.07 -3.78 7.95
C SER A 64 -14.74 -3.14 8.34
N ASP A 65 -14.60 -1.84 8.08
CA ASP A 65 -13.45 -1.05 8.54
C ASP A 65 -13.32 -1.07 10.07
N ALA A 66 -14.45 -1.09 10.79
CA ALA A 66 -14.45 -1.20 12.25
C ALA A 66 -13.83 -2.52 12.75
N ASP A 67 -13.96 -3.63 12.02
CA ASP A 67 -13.33 -4.90 12.39
C ASP A 67 -11.80 -4.82 12.25
N ILE A 68 -11.31 -4.15 11.17
CA ILE A 68 -9.87 -3.90 10.98
C ILE A 68 -9.34 -2.98 12.08
N GLU A 69 -10.05 -1.88 12.36
CA GLU A 69 -9.71 -0.96 13.44
C GLU A 69 -9.61 -1.69 14.78
N ALA A 70 -10.57 -2.55 15.09
CA ALA A 70 -10.57 -3.34 16.33
C ALA A 70 -9.38 -4.31 16.39
N PHE A 71 -9.07 -5.00 15.29
CA PHE A 71 -7.93 -5.91 15.23
C PHE A 71 -6.61 -5.16 15.40
N VAL A 72 -6.37 -4.11 14.62
CA VAL A 72 -5.16 -3.29 14.64
C VAL A 72 -4.98 -2.62 16.00
N THR A 73 -6.05 -2.03 16.57
CA THR A 73 -6.05 -1.44 17.90
C THR A 73 -5.60 -2.43 18.96
N LYS A 74 -6.15 -3.64 18.93
CA LYS A 74 -5.80 -4.69 19.91
C LYS A 74 -4.41 -5.26 19.70
N ARG A 75 -4.04 -5.56 18.45
CA ARG A 75 -2.82 -6.33 18.12
C ARG A 75 -1.58 -5.46 18.06
N LEU A 76 -1.66 -4.34 17.35
CA LEU A 76 -0.52 -3.46 17.06
C LEU A 76 -0.46 -2.24 17.96
N LEU A 77 -1.59 -1.57 18.16
CA LEU A 77 -1.64 -0.30 18.89
C LEU A 77 -1.86 -0.47 20.39
N LYS A 78 -1.96 -1.72 20.88
CA LYS A 78 -2.11 -2.07 22.31
C LYS A 78 -3.26 -1.30 23.01
N GLY A 79 -4.34 -1.08 22.29
CA GLY A 79 -5.54 -0.40 22.81
C GLY A 79 -5.63 1.09 22.46
N LEU A 80 -4.69 1.67 21.72
CA LEU A 80 -4.84 3.02 21.16
C LEU A 80 -5.75 2.96 19.94
N PRO A 81 -6.87 3.69 19.92
CA PRO A 81 -7.83 3.63 18.82
C PRO A 81 -7.23 4.24 17.55
N ILE A 82 -7.64 3.68 16.42
CA ILE A 82 -7.44 4.23 15.09
C ILE A 82 -8.79 4.39 14.43
N GLU A 83 -8.95 5.39 13.59
CA GLU A 83 -10.12 5.57 12.73
C GLU A 83 -9.62 5.56 11.28
N LEU A 84 -10.20 4.71 10.44
CA LEU A 84 -9.90 4.63 9.03
C LEU A 84 -10.76 5.64 8.26
N ASN A 85 -10.12 6.50 7.47
CA ASN A 85 -10.80 7.49 6.65
C ASN A 85 -10.52 7.19 5.17
N VAL A 86 -11.57 6.81 4.44
CA VAL A 86 -11.48 6.42 3.04
C VAL A 86 -12.25 7.43 2.18
N SER A 87 -11.71 7.79 1.02
CA SER A 87 -12.37 8.62 0.00
C SER A 87 -11.93 8.20 -1.39
N ASP A 88 -12.62 8.69 -2.42
CA ASP A 88 -12.32 8.40 -3.83
C ASP A 88 -10.89 8.79 -4.21
N ALA A 89 -10.27 7.99 -5.07
CA ALA A 89 -8.92 8.17 -5.56
C ALA A 89 -8.85 8.01 -7.08
N GLY A 90 -7.98 8.82 -7.73
CA GLY A 90 -7.56 8.62 -9.11
C GLY A 90 -6.27 7.81 -9.17
N CYS A 91 -6.12 6.96 -10.18
CA CYS A 91 -4.92 6.15 -10.36
C CYS A 91 -4.65 5.85 -11.83
N THR A 92 -3.37 5.67 -12.17
CA THR A 92 -2.93 5.08 -13.44
C THR A 92 -1.76 4.15 -13.15
N ALA A 93 -1.76 2.96 -13.70
CA ALA A 93 -0.66 2.02 -13.58
C ALA A 93 -0.43 1.27 -14.90
N PHE A 94 0.81 0.87 -15.13
CA PHE A 94 1.17 0.07 -16.30
C PHE A 94 2.36 -0.84 -16.02
N VAL A 95 2.45 -1.91 -16.82
CA VAL A 95 3.54 -2.86 -16.84
C VAL A 95 4.15 -2.88 -18.22
N SER A 96 5.47 -2.89 -18.34
CA SER A 96 6.24 -2.98 -19.59
C SER A 96 7.61 -3.58 -19.34
N ARG A 97 8.54 -3.49 -20.30
CA ARG A 97 9.93 -3.96 -20.19
C ARG A 97 10.92 -2.82 -20.45
N ASN A 98 12.12 -2.94 -19.87
CA ASN A 98 13.24 -2.09 -20.27
C ASN A 98 14.06 -2.73 -21.42
N GLU A 99 15.13 -2.07 -21.87
CA GLU A 99 16.01 -2.56 -22.95
C GLU A 99 16.78 -3.83 -22.55
N GLU A 100 17.04 -4.03 -21.26
CA GLU A 100 17.67 -5.21 -20.69
C GLU A 100 16.70 -6.41 -20.59
N GLY A 101 15.41 -6.17 -20.78
CA GLY A 101 14.34 -7.16 -20.66
C GLY A 101 13.75 -7.28 -19.26
N ASP A 102 14.16 -6.41 -18.32
CA ASP A 102 13.59 -6.37 -16.98
C ASP A 102 12.13 -5.91 -17.02
N ILE A 103 11.35 -6.42 -16.10
CA ILE A 103 9.95 -6.08 -15.97
C ILE A 103 9.81 -4.81 -15.13
N ILE A 104 9.19 -3.81 -15.72
CA ILE A 104 8.95 -2.50 -15.12
C ILE A 104 7.45 -2.35 -14.81
N TYR A 105 7.15 -2.03 -13.57
CA TYR A 105 5.81 -1.68 -13.10
C TYR A 105 5.82 -0.23 -12.65
N ALA A 106 4.93 0.59 -13.17
CA ALA A 106 4.88 2.01 -12.88
C ALA A 106 3.45 2.45 -12.51
N ARG A 107 3.30 3.35 -11.52
CA ARG A 107 1.99 3.86 -11.12
C ARG A 107 2.02 5.28 -10.59
N ASN A 108 0.89 5.97 -10.76
CA ASN A 108 0.49 7.20 -10.08
C ASN A 108 -0.59 6.92 -9.03
N PHE A 109 -0.55 7.67 -7.95
CA PHE A 109 -1.63 7.78 -6.99
C PHE A 109 -2.10 9.24 -6.91
N ASP A 110 -3.30 9.50 -7.39
CA ASP A 110 -3.95 10.80 -7.38
C ASP A 110 -5.04 10.78 -6.29
N PHE A 111 -4.99 11.74 -5.38
CA PHE A 111 -5.85 11.78 -4.20
C PHE A 111 -5.95 13.20 -3.65
N LEU A 112 -6.86 13.45 -2.70
CA LEU A 112 -6.77 14.60 -1.80
C LEU A 112 -5.40 14.64 -1.12
N TYR A 113 -5.07 15.67 -0.38
CA TYR A 113 -3.83 15.70 0.37
C TYR A 113 -3.65 14.42 1.20
N ALA A 114 -2.61 13.69 0.91
CA ALA A 114 -2.25 12.46 1.61
C ALA A 114 -0.77 12.48 1.99
N PRO A 115 -0.45 12.61 3.29
CA PRO A 115 0.87 12.24 3.74
C PRO A 115 1.06 10.74 3.49
N PHE A 116 2.25 10.33 3.05
CA PHE A 116 2.48 8.93 2.76
C PHE A 116 3.72 8.36 3.44
N LEU A 117 3.72 7.06 3.62
CA LEU A 117 4.81 6.31 4.20
C LEU A 117 5.17 5.12 3.33
N GLN A 118 6.43 5.03 2.92
CA GLN A 118 6.97 3.80 2.35
C GLN A 118 7.45 2.90 3.48
N VAL A 119 6.79 1.75 3.66
CA VAL A 119 7.11 0.79 4.71
C VAL A 119 7.77 -0.45 4.13
N TYR A 120 8.91 -0.82 4.71
CA TYR A 120 9.59 -2.09 4.48
C TYR A 120 9.10 -3.07 5.53
N THR A 121 8.53 -4.19 5.12
CA THR A 121 8.09 -5.25 6.03
C THR A 121 8.95 -6.49 5.87
N ASN A 122 9.31 -7.09 6.99
CA ASN A 122 10.04 -8.35 7.07
C ASN A 122 9.33 -9.25 8.09
N PRO A 123 8.19 -9.86 7.71
CA PRO A 123 7.41 -10.70 8.62
C PRO A 123 8.10 -12.05 8.89
N ASP A 124 7.86 -12.62 10.07
CA ASP A 124 8.43 -13.92 10.45
C ASP A 124 7.95 -15.07 9.55
N ASN A 125 6.76 -14.93 8.95
CA ASN A 125 6.14 -15.96 8.11
C ASN A 125 5.56 -15.34 6.83
N GLY A 126 6.40 -14.74 6.01
CA GLY A 126 6.01 -14.11 4.73
C GLY A 126 7.21 -13.55 4.02
N TYR A 127 6.99 -13.02 2.83
CA TYR A 127 8.05 -12.42 2.03
C TYR A 127 8.38 -11.00 2.50
N VAL A 128 9.66 -10.65 2.42
CA VAL A 128 10.10 -9.25 2.57
C VAL A 128 9.44 -8.42 1.48
N SER A 129 8.92 -7.26 1.82
CA SER A 129 8.27 -6.38 0.86
C SER A 129 8.48 -4.90 1.17
N VAL A 130 8.26 -4.07 0.17
CA VAL A 130 8.10 -2.63 0.31
C VAL A 130 6.70 -2.27 -0.16
N SER A 131 6.02 -1.39 0.56
CA SER A 131 4.69 -0.89 0.18
C SER A 131 4.55 0.59 0.48
N THR A 132 3.71 1.28 -0.30
CA THR A 132 3.36 2.68 -0.07
C THR A 132 1.98 2.77 0.56
N VAL A 133 1.87 3.56 1.62
CA VAL A 133 0.68 3.70 2.46
C VAL A 133 0.24 5.14 2.48
N ASN A 134 -1.03 5.40 2.20
CA ASN A 134 -1.64 6.69 2.45
C ASN A 134 -1.93 6.84 3.95
N LEU A 135 -1.19 7.71 4.63
CA LEU A 135 -1.31 7.91 6.06
C LEU A 135 -2.60 8.64 6.49
N SER A 136 -3.33 9.26 5.55
CA SER A 136 -4.64 9.85 5.89
C SER A 136 -5.64 8.77 6.34
N PHE A 137 -5.47 7.54 5.84
CA PHE A 137 -6.23 6.37 6.28
C PHE A 137 -5.92 5.94 7.72
N ALA A 138 -4.77 6.35 8.26
CA ALA A 138 -4.40 6.14 9.66
C ALA A 138 -4.65 7.38 10.54
N GLY A 139 -5.44 8.35 10.06
CA GLY A 139 -5.82 9.55 10.81
C GLY A 139 -4.79 10.69 10.79
N TYR A 140 -3.79 10.65 9.91
CA TYR A 140 -2.85 11.76 9.71
C TYR A 140 -3.33 12.74 8.63
N GLY A 141 -2.93 14.01 8.75
CA GLY A 141 -3.28 15.07 7.81
C GLY A 141 -2.43 16.32 8.05
N GLU A 142 -2.68 17.41 7.33
CA GLU A 142 -1.87 18.65 7.38
C GLU A 142 -1.59 19.17 8.80
N GLY A 143 -2.54 19.03 9.72
CA GLY A 143 -2.41 19.50 11.11
C GLY A 143 -1.88 18.45 12.09
N ASN A 144 -1.68 17.21 11.64
CA ASN A 144 -1.30 16.07 12.48
C ASN A 144 -0.41 15.12 11.69
N LEU A 145 0.85 15.52 11.45
CA LEU A 145 1.84 14.70 10.75
C LEU A 145 2.69 13.90 11.74
N PRO A 146 3.17 12.69 11.38
CA PRO A 146 4.20 12.00 12.14
C PRO A 146 5.48 12.84 12.23
N SER A 147 6.35 12.48 13.17
CA SER A 147 7.71 13.01 13.27
C SER A 147 8.73 11.87 13.15
N SER A 148 10.00 12.16 12.92
CA SER A 148 11.02 11.12 12.89
C SER A 148 11.21 10.48 14.27
N GLY A 149 11.42 9.16 14.32
CA GLY A 149 11.77 8.41 15.49
C GLY A 149 10.62 8.08 16.44
N ILE A 150 10.95 7.82 17.71
CA ILE A 150 9.99 7.37 18.72
C ILE A 150 9.20 8.57 19.27
N SER A 151 7.90 8.59 19.03
CA SER A 151 6.96 9.57 19.56
C SER A 151 5.61 8.90 19.78
N PHE A 152 4.83 9.37 20.76
CA PHE A 152 3.45 8.92 20.94
C PHE A 152 2.58 9.22 19.70
N GLN A 153 2.80 10.38 19.08
CA GLN A 153 2.12 10.80 17.84
C GLN A 153 2.36 9.80 16.69
N ASN A 154 3.47 9.06 16.69
CA ASN A 154 3.83 8.12 15.63
C ASN A 154 3.20 6.73 15.79
N PHE A 155 2.52 6.45 16.91
CA PHE A 155 2.00 5.11 17.20
C PHE A 155 1.06 4.58 16.12
N LEU A 156 0.25 5.44 15.50
CA LEU A 156 -0.67 5.03 14.44
C LEU A 156 0.05 4.53 13.18
N THR A 157 1.33 4.91 12.97
CA THR A 157 2.12 4.37 11.84
C THR A 157 2.38 2.87 11.96
N LEU A 158 2.25 2.29 13.15
CA LEU A 158 2.37 0.83 13.37
C LEU A 158 1.26 0.03 12.67
N ALA A 159 0.15 0.68 12.31
CA ALA A 159 -0.95 0.07 11.54
C ALA A 159 -0.62 -0.12 10.05
N THR A 160 0.42 0.53 9.54
CA THR A 160 0.71 0.61 8.09
C THR A 160 0.92 -0.72 7.37
N PRO A 161 1.36 -1.84 7.99
CA PRO A 161 1.35 -3.13 7.32
C PRO A 161 -0.04 -3.58 6.84
N PHE A 162 -1.12 -3.09 7.45
CA PHE A 162 -2.52 -3.39 7.08
C PHE A 162 -3.11 -2.44 6.05
N LEU A 163 -2.38 -1.39 5.63
CA LEU A 163 -2.89 -0.29 4.82
C LEU A 163 -2.11 -0.04 3.51
N PRO A 164 -1.53 -1.06 2.83
CA PRO A 164 -0.80 -0.83 1.59
C PRO A 164 -1.73 -0.45 0.43
N PHE A 165 -1.30 0.51 -0.40
CA PHE A 165 -1.96 0.91 -1.65
C PHE A 165 -1.28 0.34 -2.88
N ASP A 166 0.01 0.12 -2.77
CA ASP A 166 0.86 -0.59 -3.73
C ASP A 166 2.05 -1.21 -3.01
N GLY A 167 2.78 -2.05 -3.71
CA GLY A 167 4.02 -2.61 -3.21
C GLY A 167 4.57 -3.72 -4.09
N MET A 168 5.80 -4.10 -3.76
CA MET A 168 6.51 -5.22 -4.36
C MET A 168 7.16 -6.07 -3.28
N ASN A 169 7.17 -7.39 -3.46
CA ASN A 169 7.87 -8.30 -2.56
C ASN A 169 9.20 -8.81 -3.14
N GLU A 170 10.00 -9.51 -2.33
CA GLU A 170 11.31 -10.06 -2.70
C GLU A 170 11.26 -11.10 -3.83
N LYS A 171 10.08 -11.62 -4.18
CA LYS A 171 9.89 -12.52 -5.33
C LYS A 171 9.67 -11.74 -6.62
N GLY A 172 9.51 -10.42 -6.54
CA GLY A 172 9.20 -9.56 -7.67
C GLY A 172 7.72 -9.56 -8.04
N VAL A 173 6.83 -9.98 -7.14
CA VAL A 173 5.39 -9.77 -7.30
C VAL A 173 5.05 -8.36 -6.86
N CYS A 174 4.44 -7.60 -7.76
CA CYS A 174 3.99 -6.24 -7.54
C CYS A 174 2.48 -6.15 -7.69
N ILE A 175 1.84 -5.37 -6.85
CA ILE A 175 0.39 -5.15 -6.84
C ILE A 175 0.08 -3.70 -6.50
N ALA A 176 -0.92 -3.12 -7.16
CA ALA A 176 -1.49 -1.84 -6.77
C ALA A 176 -3.01 -1.85 -6.96
N LEU A 177 -3.71 -1.12 -6.08
CA LEU A 177 -5.13 -0.84 -6.24
C LEU A 177 -5.35 0.38 -7.13
N LEU A 178 -6.45 0.36 -7.90
CA LEU A 178 -6.98 1.48 -8.64
C LEU A 178 -8.49 1.52 -8.45
N ALA A 179 -9.06 2.70 -8.18
CA ALA A 179 -10.50 2.83 -8.02
C ALA A 179 -11.23 2.55 -9.34
N VAL A 180 -12.41 1.94 -9.25
CA VAL A 180 -13.31 1.68 -10.39
C VAL A 180 -14.73 2.14 -10.06
N PRO A 181 -15.58 2.44 -11.07
CA PRO A 181 -16.91 3.01 -10.80
C PRO A 181 -17.84 2.07 -10.04
N GLU A 182 -17.66 0.76 -10.21
CA GLU A 182 -18.51 -0.24 -9.57
C GLU A 182 -17.79 -1.59 -9.45
N VAL A 183 -18.31 -2.44 -8.58
CA VAL A 183 -18.05 -3.88 -8.53
C VAL A 183 -19.37 -4.62 -8.47
N TRP A 184 -19.38 -5.84 -8.98
CA TRP A 184 -20.58 -6.67 -8.96
C TRP A 184 -20.20 -8.10 -8.59
N MET A 185 -20.31 -8.40 -7.31
CA MET A 185 -20.03 -9.73 -6.77
C MET A 185 -21.05 -10.11 -5.69
N ILE A 186 -21.17 -11.39 -5.46
CA ILE A 186 -21.93 -11.96 -4.35
C ILE A 186 -20.94 -12.63 -3.41
N ASP A 187 -21.02 -12.30 -2.13
CA ASP A 187 -20.18 -12.91 -1.11
C ASP A 187 -20.53 -14.40 -0.94
N ASP A 188 -19.48 -15.21 -0.86
CA ASP A 188 -19.58 -16.61 -0.50
C ASP A 188 -19.63 -16.72 1.04
N PRO A 189 -20.71 -17.23 1.64
CA PRO A 189 -20.84 -17.28 3.09
C PRO A 189 -19.80 -18.20 3.78
N ASP A 190 -19.16 -19.07 3.02
CA ASP A 190 -18.14 -20.01 3.54
C ASP A 190 -16.72 -19.42 3.50
N LYS A 191 -16.53 -18.22 2.93
CA LYS A 191 -15.24 -17.53 2.85
C LYS A 191 -15.08 -16.45 3.90
N ILE A 192 -13.86 -16.35 4.39
CA ILE A 192 -13.42 -15.19 5.19
C ILE A 192 -13.35 -13.97 4.28
N THR A 193 -13.71 -12.81 4.82
CA THR A 193 -13.68 -11.53 4.09
C THR A 193 -12.44 -10.73 4.46
N LEU A 194 -11.80 -10.14 3.47
CA LEU A 194 -10.71 -9.17 3.60
C LEU A 194 -11.18 -7.83 3.03
N ASN A 195 -10.47 -6.75 3.34
CA ASN A 195 -10.65 -5.50 2.62
C ASN A 195 -9.60 -5.33 1.53
N THR A 196 -9.74 -4.27 0.75
CA THR A 196 -8.86 -3.91 -0.37
C THR A 196 -7.37 -3.89 0.03
N THR A 197 -7.02 -3.24 1.15
CA THR A 197 -5.62 -3.10 1.56
C THR A 197 -5.05 -4.37 2.17
N THR A 198 -5.84 -5.15 2.90
CA THR A 198 -5.40 -6.45 3.42
C THR A 198 -5.30 -7.52 2.32
N ALA A 199 -6.05 -7.39 1.23
CA ALA A 199 -5.85 -8.21 0.03
C ALA A 199 -4.48 -7.93 -0.62
N ILE A 200 -4.05 -6.66 -0.69
CA ILE A 200 -2.70 -6.32 -1.14
C ILE A 200 -1.66 -6.92 -0.19
N ARG A 201 -1.84 -6.80 1.13
CA ARG A 201 -0.93 -7.41 2.11
C ARG A 201 -0.84 -8.92 1.95
N LEU A 202 -1.98 -9.60 1.70
CA LEU A 202 -1.99 -11.06 1.44
C LEU A 202 -1.08 -11.42 0.25
N VAL A 203 -1.19 -10.69 -0.85
CA VAL A 203 -0.35 -10.92 -2.04
C VAL A 203 1.12 -10.66 -1.73
N LEU A 204 1.43 -9.52 -1.10
CA LEU A 204 2.82 -9.16 -0.77
C LEU A 204 3.49 -10.16 0.17
N ASP A 205 2.76 -10.67 1.17
CA ASP A 205 3.33 -11.60 2.15
C ASP A 205 3.41 -13.04 1.65
N LYS A 206 2.51 -13.47 0.75
CA LYS A 206 2.28 -14.90 0.51
C LYS A 206 2.41 -15.35 -0.95
N ALA A 207 2.44 -14.45 -1.93
CA ALA A 207 2.51 -14.83 -3.34
C ALA A 207 3.93 -14.68 -3.89
N ALA A 208 4.44 -15.71 -4.54
CA ALA A 208 5.70 -15.68 -5.29
C ALA A 208 5.49 -15.50 -6.80
N THR A 209 4.26 -15.70 -7.29
CA THR A 209 3.86 -15.58 -8.70
C THR A 209 2.45 -15.00 -8.81
N ILE A 210 2.07 -14.56 -10.01
CA ILE A 210 0.69 -14.13 -10.29
C ILE A 210 -0.31 -15.27 -10.06
N ASP A 211 0.01 -16.47 -10.47
CA ASP A 211 -0.90 -17.61 -10.30
C ASP A 211 -1.19 -17.87 -8.81
N GLU A 212 -0.16 -17.78 -7.95
CA GLU A 212 -0.34 -17.85 -6.50
C GLU A 212 -1.15 -16.67 -5.96
N ALA A 213 -0.90 -15.43 -6.45
CA ALA A 213 -1.65 -14.25 -6.04
C ALA A 213 -3.15 -14.38 -6.35
N VAL A 214 -3.49 -14.80 -7.56
CA VAL A 214 -4.88 -15.01 -7.98
C VAL A 214 -5.54 -16.11 -7.17
N GLU A 215 -4.85 -17.26 -6.96
CA GLU A 215 -5.37 -18.37 -6.17
C GLU A 215 -5.56 -17.98 -4.68
N LEU A 216 -4.71 -17.14 -4.13
CA LEU A 216 -4.87 -16.60 -2.78
C LEU A 216 -6.09 -15.69 -2.69
N LEU A 217 -6.24 -14.74 -3.62
CA LEU A 217 -7.37 -13.82 -3.65
C LEU A 217 -8.71 -14.54 -3.81
N ARG A 218 -8.76 -15.64 -4.59
CA ARG A 218 -9.96 -16.47 -4.77
C ARG A 218 -10.46 -17.16 -3.49
N LYS A 219 -9.62 -17.28 -2.46
CA LYS A 219 -9.99 -17.93 -1.18
C LYS A 219 -10.81 -17.02 -0.27
N TYR A 220 -10.87 -15.73 -0.56
CA TYR A 220 -11.50 -14.73 0.30
C TYR A 220 -12.61 -13.98 -0.44
N ASN A 221 -13.57 -13.48 0.32
CA ASN A 221 -14.40 -12.38 -0.13
C ASN A 221 -13.62 -11.07 0.04
N ILE A 222 -13.97 -10.06 -0.75
CA ILE A 222 -13.38 -8.73 -0.61
C ILE A 222 -14.50 -7.71 -0.39
N TYR A 223 -14.42 -6.94 0.70
CA TYR A 223 -15.19 -5.72 0.82
C TYR A 223 -14.32 -4.50 0.53
N PHE A 224 -14.94 -3.43 0.12
CA PHE A 224 -14.25 -2.21 -0.28
C PHE A 224 -14.39 -1.16 0.81
N SER A 225 -13.27 -0.82 1.47
CA SER A 225 -13.24 0.16 2.55
C SER A 225 -13.79 1.51 2.08
N GLY A 226 -14.64 2.13 2.92
CA GLY A 226 -15.29 3.41 2.60
C GLY A 226 -16.14 3.41 1.34
N ASP A 227 -16.62 2.24 0.90
CA ASP A 227 -17.39 2.05 -0.34
C ASP A 227 -16.62 2.46 -1.63
N VAL A 228 -15.28 2.59 -1.56
CA VAL A 228 -14.44 2.87 -2.71
C VAL A 228 -14.07 1.57 -3.43
N THR A 229 -14.83 1.25 -4.46
CA THR A 229 -14.62 0.06 -5.29
C THR A 229 -13.31 0.13 -6.06
N CYS A 230 -12.57 -0.99 -6.11
CA CYS A 230 -11.24 -1.06 -6.71
C CYS A 230 -11.05 -2.34 -7.51
N HIS A 231 -10.12 -2.28 -8.46
CA HIS A 231 -9.47 -3.43 -9.05
C HIS A 231 -7.96 -3.43 -8.74
N PHE A 232 -7.28 -4.52 -9.06
CA PHE A 232 -5.83 -4.65 -8.83
C PHE A 232 -5.11 -4.91 -10.14
N LEU A 233 -4.06 -4.12 -10.44
CA LEU A 233 -3.05 -4.54 -11.41
C LEU A 233 -1.98 -5.32 -10.66
N ILE A 234 -1.69 -6.55 -11.10
CA ILE A 234 -0.68 -7.44 -10.53
C ILE A 234 0.30 -7.84 -11.62
N ALA A 235 1.59 -7.79 -11.32
CA ALA A 235 2.65 -8.27 -12.21
C ALA A 235 3.70 -9.04 -11.43
N ASP A 236 4.46 -9.90 -12.12
CA ASP A 236 5.60 -10.60 -11.53
C ASP A 236 6.88 -10.50 -12.40
N ALA A 237 8.00 -10.94 -11.83
CA ALA A 237 9.31 -10.86 -12.48
C ALA A 237 9.44 -11.72 -13.77
N THR A 238 8.45 -12.57 -14.08
CA THR A 238 8.42 -13.32 -15.35
C THR A 238 7.92 -12.49 -16.52
N GLY A 239 7.29 -11.34 -16.21
CA GLY A 239 6.66 -10.46 -17.17
C GLY A 239 5.19 -10.76 -17.43
N LYS A 240 4.61 -11.71 -16.70
CA LYS A 240 3.18 -11.90 -16.67
C LYS A 240 2.56 -10.71 -15.93
N SER A 241 1.41 -10.23 -16.40
CA SER A 241 0.59 -9.23 -15.70
C SER A 241 -0.89 -9.55 -15.87
N VAL A 242 -1.70 -9.17 -14.89
CA VAL A 242 -3.15 -9.35 -14.91
C VAL A 242 -3.84 -8.19 -14.20
N ILE A 243 -5.05 -7.84 -14.64
CA ILE A 243 -5.97 -7.04 -13.84
C ILE A 243 -6.94 -7.99 -13.17
N VAL A 244 -7.06 -7.89 -11.84
CA VAL A 244 -8.01 -8.65 -11.04
C VAL A 244 -9.17 -7.73 -10.70
N GLU A 245 -10.36 -8.08 -11.17
CA GLU A 245 -11.59 -7.33 -10.97
C GLU A 245 -12.65 -8.19 -10.29
N TYR A 246 -13.55 -7.54 -9.59
CA TYR A 246 -14.69 -8.19 -8.93
C TYR A 246 -15.97 -7.80 -9.68
N TYR A 247 -16.30 -8.59 -10.69
CA TYR A 247 -17.42 -8.35 -11.59
C TYR A 247 -18.08 -9.68 -11.99
N ASP A 248 -19.32 -9.63 -12.49
CA ASP A 248 -20.07 -10.81 -12.94
C ASP A 248 -20.11 -11.95 -11.89
N ASN A 249 -20.42 -11.55 -10.64
CA ASN A 249 -20.56 -12.42 -9.47
C ASN A 249 -19.28 -13.13 -9.00
N GLY A 250 -18.10 -12.58 -9.29
CA GLY A 250 -16.86 -13.17 -8.78
C GLY A 250 -15.59 -12.43 -9.17
N LEU A 251 -14.48 -13.05 -8.83
CA LEU A 251 -13.16 -12.59 -9.22
C LEU A 251 -12.90 -12.94 -10.69
N GLN A 252 -12.69 -11.92 -11.50
CA GLN A 252 -12.31 -11.99 -12.90
C GLN A 252 -10.82 -11.68 -13.08
N VAL A 253 -10.18 -12.34 -14.03
CA VAL A 253 -8.78 -12.12 -14.38
C VAL A 253 -8.74 -11.65 -15.81
N VAL A 254 -8.26 -10.43 -16.03
CA VAL A 254 -8.08 -9.84 -17.36
C VAL A 254 -6.60 -9.90 -17.70
N GLU A 255 -6.25 -10.78 -18.64
CA GLU A 255 -4.91 -10.91 -19.19
C GLU A 255 -4.71 -9.90 -20.33
N SER A 256 -3.44 -9.54 -20.61
CA SER A 256 -3.09 -8.72 -21.77
C SER A 256 -2.68 -9.61 -22.94
N ASP A 257 -3.12 -9.23 -24.14
CA ASP A 257 -2.66 -9.82 -25.40
C ASP A 257 -1.39 -9.13 -25.95
N THR A 258 -0.84 -8.16 -25.23
CA THR A 258 0.34 -7.38 -25.60
C THR A 258 1.51 -7.60 -24.61
N ASP A 259 2.70 -7.11 -24.96
CA ASP A 259 3.86 -7.12 -24.07
C ASP A 259 3.78 -6.07 -22.94
N TYR A 260 2.66 -5.37 -22.84
CA TYR A 260 2.37 -4.40 -21.78
C TYR A 260 0.94 -4.58 -21.27
N GLN A 261 0.67 -4.08 -20.08
CA GLN A 261 -0.69 -3.97 -19.54
C GLN A 261 -0.88 -2.62 -18.86
N ILE A 262 -2.05 -2.02 -19.04
CA ILE A 262 -2.40 -0.71 -18.50
C ILE A 262 -3.69 -0.86 -17.69
N ALA A 263 -3.74 -0.23 -16.53
CA ALA A 263 -4.94 -0.09 -15.72
C ALA A 263 -5.16 1.38 -15.37
N SER A 264 -6.41 1.80 -15.36
CA SER A 264 -6.85 3.12 -14.90
C SER A 264 -8.19 2.98 -14.16
N ASN A 265 -8.95 4.06 -14.00
CA ASN A 265 -10.15 4.06 -13.17
C ASN A 265 -11.41 3.62 -13.92
N PHE A 266 -11.35 2.56 -14.71
CA PHE A 266 -12.48 1.94 -15.37
C PHE A 266 -12.35 0.42 -15.35
N ILE A 267 -13.46 -0.31 -15.58
CA ILE A 267 -13.48 -1.76 -15.59
C ILE A 267 -12.98 -2.26 -16.93
N ALA A 268 -11.92 -3.09 -16.90
CA ALA A 268 -11.28 -3.68 -18.07
C ALA A 268 -12.00 -4.96 -18.56
N TYR A 269 -12.73 -5.65 -17.69
CA TYR A 269 -13.52 -6.82 -18.03
C TYR A 269 -14.60 -6.49 -19.10
N HIS A 270 -14.83 -7.37 -20.04
CA HIS A 270 -15.66 -7.14 -21.24
C HIS A 270 -15.09 -6.12 -22.26
N GLY A 271 -13.82 -5.76 -22.17
CA GLY A 271 -13.24 -4.68 -22.97
C GLY A 271 -13.66 -3.31 -22.42
N LEU A 272 -13.02 -2.26 -22.86
CA LEU A 272 -13.07 -0.89 -22.34
C LEU A 272 -14.44 -0.18 -22.39
N ASN A 273 -15.56 -0.92 -22.33
CA ASN A 273 -16.91 -0.38 -22.53
C ASN A 273 -17.69 -0.19 -21.23
N ILE A 274 -17.12 -0.55 -20.06
CA ILE A 274 -17.79 -0.42 -18.77
C ILE A 274 -17.26 0.81 -18.07
N GLY A 275 -18.15 1.77 -17.84
CA GLY A 275 -17.79 3.08 -17.29
C GLY A 275 -17.96 4.20 -18.32
N GLU A 276 -18.96 4.11 -19.21
CA GLU A 276 -19.34 5.21 -20.09
C GLU A 276 -19.55 6.50 -19.29
N GLY A 277 -18.79 7.55 -19.63
CA GLY A 277 -18.77 8.81 -18.89
C GLY A 277 -17.60 8.95 -17.90
N TYR A 278 -16.76 7.94 -17.73
CA TYR A 278 -15.51 8.03 -17.00
C TYR A 278 -14.45 8.74 -17.85
N THR A 279 -13.85 9.77 -17.29
CA THR A 279 -12.85 10.63 -17.98
C THR A 279 -11.45 10.00 -18.03
N GLU A 280 -11.30 8.76 -17.58
CA GLU A 280 -10.01 8.12 -17.36
C GLU A 280 -9.42 7.46 -18.62
N PHE A 281 -10.19 7.35 -19.68
CA PHE A 281 -9.71 6.86 -20.98
C PHE A 281 -8.58 7.72 -21.56
N ASP A 282 -8.62 9.04 -21.37
CA ASP A 282 -7.58 9.94 -21.87
C ASP A 282 -6.19 9.59 -21.28
N ARG A 283 -6.13 9.19 -20.01
CA ARG A 283 -4.89 8.77 -19.35
C ARG A 283 -4.44 7.40 -19.83
N TYR A 284 -5.38 6.46 -19.99
CA TYR A 284 -5.10 5.15 -20.59
C TYR A 284 -4.55 5.31 -22.00
N ASP A 285 -5.25 6.04 -22.86
CA ASP A 285 -4.88 6.26 -24.25
C ASP A 285 -3.50 6.93 -24.39
N ALA A 286 -3.17 7.85 -23.48
CA ALA A 286 -1.87 8.51 -23.47
C ALA A 286 -0.73 7.53 -23.15
N VAL A 287 -0.92 6.62 -22.16
CA VAL A 287 0.02 5.56 -21.83
C VAL A 287 0.13 4.56 -22.99
N GLU A 288 -1.00 4.09 -23.50
CA GLU A 288 -1.04 3.10 -24.57
C GLU A 288 -0.31 3.58 -25.83
N LYS A 289 -0.53 4.83 -26.24
CA LYS A 289 0.15 5.43 -27.38
C LYS A 289 1.68 5.41 -27.25
N VAL A 290 2.21 5.59 -26.05
CA VAL A 290 3.65 5.53 -25.80
C VAL A 290 4.13 4.09 -25.87
N LEU A 291 3.45 3.16 -25.19
CA LEU A 291 3.85 1.75 -25.13
C LEU A 291 3.72 1.02 -26.46
N GLN A 292 2.73 1.38 -27.29
CA GLN A 292 2.60 0.86 -28.65
C GLN A 292 3.74 1.27 -29.59
N ASN A 293 4.32 2.45 -29.37
CA ASN A 293 5.38 2.99 -30.22
C ASN A 293 6.78 2.65 -29.70
N ASN A 294 6.92 2.27 -28.42
CA ASN A 294 8.18 1.94 -27.76
C ASN A 294 8.08 0.55 -27.16
N ASN A 295 8.84 -0.39 -27.66
CA ASN A 295 8.85 -1.77 -27.12
C ASN A 295 9.47 -1.85 -25.71
N THR A 296 10.18 -0.80 -25.28
CA THR A 296 10.87 -0.73 -24.00
C THR A 296 10.72 0.67 -23.37
N VAL A 297 10.82 0.75 -22.06
CA VAL A 297 10.76 1.99 -21.28
C VAL A 297 11.89 2.01 -20.25
N THR A 298 12.59 3.14 -20.15
CA THR A 298 13.52 3.41 -19.05
C THR A 298 12.76 3.92 -17.83
N VAL A 299 13.41 3.98 -16.66
CA VAL A 299 12.84 4.61 -15.46
C VAL A 299 12.49 6.08 -15.73
N GLU A 300 13.34 6.79 -16.48
CA GLU A 300 13.12 8.18 -16.90
C GLU A 300 11.94 8.33 -17.87
N ASP A 301 11.72 7.35 -18.76
CA ASP A 301 10.54 7.36 -19.63
C ASP A 301 9.27 7.10 -18.85
N CYS A 302 9.31 6.20 -17.87
CA CYS A 302 8.22 5.99 -16.94
C CYS A 302 7.92 7.26 -16.14
N GLU A 303 8.92 7.95 -15.60
CA GLU A 303 8.74 9.22 -14.90
C GLU A 303 8.04 10.27 -15.76
N LYS A 304 8.52 10.47 -17.01
CA LYS A 304 7.90 11.42 -17.96
C LYS A 304 6.45 11.02 -18.27
N LEU A 305 6.19 9.74 -18.48
CA LEU A 305 4.87 9.24 -18.79
C LEU A 305 3.92 9.41 -17.60
N LEU A 306 4.34 9.03 -16.39
CA LEU A 306 3.58 9.22 -15.15
C LEU A 306 3.30 10.71 -14.91
N ASN A 307 4.28 11.60 -15.15
CA ASN A 307 4.07 13.04 -15.08
C ASN A 307 3.04 13.55 -16.10
N THR A 308 2.98 12.96 -17.30
CA THR A 308 2.02 13.35 -18.34
C THR A 308 0.59 13.01 -17.96
N VAL A 309 0.39 11.88 -17.25
CA VAL A 309 -0.95 11.36 -16.88
C VAL A 309 -1.32 11.65 -15.42
N GLY A 310 -0.49 12.35 -14.67
CA GLY A 310 -0.81 12.79 -13.31
C GLY A 310 -1.84 13.92 -13.30
N ILE A 311 -2.67 13.96 -12.26
CA ILE A 311 -3.63 15.04 -12.04
C ILE A 311 -2.95 16.17 -11.25
N TYR A 312 -2.87 17.38 -11.83
CA TYR A 312 -2.23 18.52 -11.19
C TYR A 312 -3.21 19.64 -10.79
N ASP A 313 -4.28 19.77 -11.54
CA ASP A 313 -5.24 20.89 -11.42
C ASP A 313 -6.63 20.43 -10.93
N GLY A 314 -6.77 19.16 -10.51
CA GLY A 314 -8.03 18.64 -9.99
C GLY A 314 -8.50 19.40 -8.74
N GLU A 315 -9.81 19.58 -8.59
CA GLU A 315 -10.39 20.18 -7.38
C GLU A 315 -10.27 19.22 -6.18
N THR A 316 -10.43 17.92 -6.44
CA THR A 316 -10.44 16.86 -5.44
C THR A 316 -9.18 16.00 -5.49
N ASP A 317 -8.74 15.57 -6.68
CA ASP A 317 -7.64 14.64 -6.85
C ASP A 317 -6.42 15.33 -7.41
N LYS A 318 -5.29 15.11 -6.77
CA LYS A 318 -3.97 15.56 -7.22
C LYS A 318 -2.95 14.47 -6.98
N LEU A 319 -1.97 14.40 -7.85
CA LEU A 319 -0.87 13.45 -7.74
C LEU A 319 -0.17 13.56 -6.37
N GLN A 320 -0.15 12.48 -5.62
CA GLN A 320 0.49 12.39 -4.29
C GLN A 320 1.87 11.75 -4.39
N TRP A 321 1.99 10.64 -5.14
CA TRP A 321 3.27 10.01 -5.47
C TRP A 321 3.19 9.29 -6.81
N SER A 322 4.36 9.17 -7.43
CA SER A 322 4.63 8.20 -8.50
C SER A 322 5.66 7.21 -8.03
N VAL A 323 5.53 5.96 -8.45
CA VAL A 323 6.51 4.92 -8.15
C VAL A 323 6.76 4.04 -9.37
N VAL A 324 8.03 3.67 -9.56
CA VAL A 324 8.48 2.71 -10.57
C VAL A 324 9.19 1.58 -9.84
N TYR A 325 8.77 0.35 -10.10
CA TYR A 325 9.37 -0.88 -9.61
C TYR A 325 10.05 -1.63 -10.77
N ASN A 326 11.29 -2.02 -10.60
CA ASN A 326 11.94 -3.06 -11.42
C ASN A 326 11.73 -4.39 -10.72
N LEU A 327 10.83 -5.22 -11.26
CA LEU A 327 10.42 -6.49 -10.65
C LEU A 327 11.52 -7.56 -10.77
N THR A 328 12.38 -7.45 -11.77
CA THR A 328 13.49 -8.37 -12.01
C THR A 328 14.58 -8.15 -10.96
N ASP A 329 15.01 -6.91 -10.75
CA ASP A 329 16.08 -6.53 -9.85
C ASP A 329 15.63 -6.28 -8.41
N LYS A 330 14.29 -6.20 -8.14
CA LYS A 330 13.69 -5.85 -6.86
C LYS A 330 14.13 -4.49 -6.35
N THR A 331 14.28 -3.56 -7.28
CA THR A 331 14.61 -2.16 -7.02
C THR A 331 13.44 -1.26 -7.41
N GLY A 332 13.49 -0.01 -7.02
CA GLY A 332 12.51 0.96 -7.48
C GLY A 332 12.89 2.38 -7.13
N ARG A 333 12.11 3.30 -7.65
CA ARG A 333 12.23 4.72 -7.40
C ARG A 333 10.86 5.32 -7.15
N ILE A 334 10.76 6.19 -6.14
CA ILE A 334 9.53 6.89 -5.78
C ILE A 334 9.74 8.39 -5.81
N TRP A 335 8.78 9.12 -6.35
CA TRP A 335 8.74 10.56 -6.43
C TRP A 335 7.57 11.08 -5.59
N PRO A 336 7.84 11.84 -4.52
CA PRO A 336 6.81 12.61 -3.85
C PRO A 336 6.47 13.84 -4.68
N TYR A 337 5.21 14.27 -4.63
CA TYR A 337 4.75 15.45 -5.35
C TYR A 337 4.40 16.60 -4.40
N ARG A 338 4.10 17.77 -4.94
CA ARG A 338 3.78 19.01 -4.23
C ARG A 338 4.96 19.61 -3.46
N ASP A 339 6.18 19.54 -3.99
CA ASP A 339 7.39 20.06 -3.33
C ASP A 339 7.63 19.49 -1.92
N THR A 340 7.13 18.26 -1.66
CA THR A 340 7.17 17.66 -0.33
C THR A 340 8.47 16.92 -0.03
N GLY A 341 9.27 16.60 -1.05
CA GLY A 341 10.55 15.91 -0.87
C GLY A 341 11.24 15.57 -2.19
N GLU A 342 12.46 15.05 -2.10
CA GLU A 342 13.23 14.57 -3.24
C GLU A 342 12.89 13.10 -3.52
N ALA A 343 12.98 12.69 -4.79
CA ALA A 343 12.87 11.29 -5.19
C ALA A 343 14.00 10.46 -4.57
N TRP A 344 13.72 9.20 -4.25
CA TRP A 344 14.75 8.28 -3.77
C TRP A 344 14.59 6.88 -4.36
N ASP A 345 15.75 6.22 -4.50
CA ASP A 345 15.81 4.82 -4.89
C ASP A 345 15.67 3.90 -3.66
N PHE A 346 15.12 2.72 -3.88
CA PHE A 346 14.99 1.69 -2.86
C PHE A 346 15.28 0.29 -3.43
N THR A 347 15.61 -0.63 -2.53
CA THR A 347 15.89 -2.03 -2.89
C THR A 347 15.29 -2.94 -1.84
N ILE A 348 14.65 -4.02 -2.25
CA ILE A 348 14.21 -5.10 -1.39
C ILE A 348 15.37 -6.10 -1.26
N LYS A 349 15.80 -6.33 -0.02
CA LYS A 349 16.95 -7.19 0.28
C LYS A 349 16.53 -8.42 1.06
#